data_d9d1521b9f0918899609867d5e8b6d95
#
_entry.id   d9d1521b9f0918899609867d5e8b6d95
#
_cell.length_a   1.000
_cell.length_b   1.000
_cell.length_c   1.000
_cell.angle_alpha   90.00
_cell.angle_beta   90.00
_cell.angle_gamma   90.00
#
_symmetry.space_group_name_H-M   'P 1'
#
loop_
_entity.id
_entity.type
_entity.pdbx_description
1 polymer ?
#
loop_
_entity_poly.entity_id
_entity_poly.type
_entity_poly.pdbx_seq_one_letter_code
_entity_poly.pdbx_strand_id
1 'polypeptide(L)'
;MIDKMRELTDRQMLDFVKELEKRRIPLHSVLIAQHGKLIFEKYYAPYCRNKLQRMFSVTKSFTSLAIGLLEQEGKISLQDPICDYFPEYLPGRVHPWLAEMTIENMLNCLLYTSDAADDR
;
A
#
# COMPACT_ATOMS: atom_id res chain seq x y z
N MET A 1 12.62 3.24 -25.22
CA MET A 1 13.72 2.27 -25.00
C MET A 1 13.81 2.09 -23.49
N ILE A 2 13.17 1.03 -22.96
CA ILE A 2 13.24 0.72 -21.52
C ILE A 2 14.68 0.25 -21.29
N ASP A 3 15.43 1.08 -20.57
CA ASP A 3 16.81 0.77 -20.18
C ASP A 3 16.79 -0.61 -19.50
N LYS A 4 17.64 -1.53 -19.96
CA LYS A 4 17.79 -2.84 -19.33
C LYS A 4 18.18 -2.59 -17.88
N MET A 5 17.22 -2.65 -16.95
CA MET A 5 17.51 -2.49 -15.53
C MET A 5 18.58 -3.52 -15.17
N ARG A 6 19.75 -3.02 -14.77
CA ARG A 6 20.85 -3.87 -14.30
C ARG A 6 20.36 -4.72 -13.15
N GLU A 7 20.69 -6.02 -13.20
CA GLU A 7 20.43 -6.91 -12.08
C GLU A 7 21.19 -6.43 -10.83
N LEU A 8 20.51 -6.43 -9.71
CA LEU A 8 21.13 -6.12 -8.43
C LEU A 8 22.09 -7.25 -8.04
N THR A 9 23.29 -6.89 -7.69
CA THR A 9 24.30 -7.83 -7.20
C THR A 9 24.15 -8.04 -5.68
N ASP A 10 24.57 -9.21 -5.17
CA ASP A 10 24.61 -9.50 -3.74
C ASP A 10 25.38 -8.42 -2.96
N ARG A 11 26.46 -7.93 -3.52
CA ARG A 11 27.26 -6.85 -2.93
C ARG A 11 26.46 -5.56 -2.75
N GLN A 12 25.72 -5.14 -3.78
CA GLN A 12 24.89 -3.92 -3.69
C GLN A 12 23.81 -4.05 -2.64
N MET A 13 23.14 -5.22 -2.53
CA MET A 13 22.12 -5.49 -1.53
C MET A 13 22.71 -5.48 -0.12
N LEU A 14 23.87 -6.11 0.08
CA LEU A 14 24.56 -6.12 1.37
C LEU A 14 25.05 -4.73 1.77
N ASP A 15 25.61 -3.96 0.85
CA ASP A 15 26.09 -2.60 1.11
C ASP A 15 24.90 -1.67 1.46
N PHE A 16 23.77 -1.81 0.80
CA PHE A 16 22.53 -1.09 1.15
C PHE A 16 22.07 -1.40 2.58
N VAL A 17 22.00 -2.68 2.93
CA VAL A 17 21.58 -3.10 4.28
C VAL A 17 22.55 -2.60 5.36
N LYS A 18 23.86 -2.69 5.11
CA LYS A 18 24.89 -2.16 6.02
C LYS A 18 24.74 -0.65 6.24
N GLU A 19 24.42 0.09 5.17
CA GLU A 19 24.20 1.54 5.28
C GLU A 19 22.96 1.87 6.13
N LEU A 20 21.86 1.11 5.99
CA LEU A 20 20.67 1.25 6.84
C LEU A 20 21.01 0.98 8.31
N GLU A 21 21.76 -0.07 8.59
CA GLU A 21 22.21 -0.44 9.94
C GLU A 21 23.14 0.63 10.55
N LYS A 22 24.06 1.15 9.76
CA LYS A 22 24.97 2.23 10.17
C LYS A 22 24.19 3.49 10.55
N ARG A 23 23.11 3.81 9.86
CA ARG A 23 22.20 4.93 10.18
C ARG A 23 21.30 4.65 11.37
N ARG A 24 21.39 3.47 11.98
CA ARG A 24 20.58 3.03 13.13
C ARG A 24 19.08 3.12 12.87
N ILE A 25 18.65 2.85 11.63
CA ILE A 25 17.23 2.79 11.27
C ILE A 25 16.64 1.55 11.96
N PRO A 26 15.54 1.66 12.72
CA PRO A 26 14.91 0.53 13.40
C PRO A 26 14.24 -0.38 12.37
N LEU A 27 14.96 -1.41 11.91
CA LEU A 27 14.50 -2.36 10.90
C LEU A 27 13.86 -3.59 11.57
N HIS A 28 12.74 -4.03 11.04
CA HIS A 28 12.13 -5.32 11.36
C HIS A 28 12.53 -6.40 10.36
N SER A 29 12.52 -6.04 9.09
CA SER A 29 12.97 -6.90 7.99
C SER A 29 13.36 -6.05 6.79
N VAL A 30 14.15 -6.64 5.89
CA VAL A 30 14.45 -6.10 4.57
C VAL A 30 14.22 -7.22 3.56
N LEU A 31 13.31 -6.98 2.62
CA LEU A 31 13.03 -7.87 1.50
C LEU A 31 13.25 -7.09 0.20
N ILE A 32 14.00 -7.67 -0.73
CA ILE A 32 14.25 -7.07 -2.03
C ILE A 32 13.76 -8.05 -3.09
N ALA A 33 12.88 -7.56 -3.96
CA ALA A 33 12.38 -8.31 -5.09
C ALA A 33 12.80 -7.64 -6.40
N GLN A 34 13.13 -8.44 -7.39
CA GLN A 34 13.44 -7.99 -8.74
C GLN A 34 12.82 -8.95 -9.75
N HIS A 35 12.19 -8.43 -10.79
CA HIS A 35 11.50 -9.21 -11.81
C HIS A 35 10.50 -10.25 -11.23
N GLY A 36 9.76 -9.86 -10.17
CA GLY A 36 8.80 -10.73 -9.51
C GLY A 36 9.39 -11.83 -8.62
N LYS A 37 10.72 -11.86 -8.43
CA LYS A 37 11.41 -12.83 -7.58
C LYS A 37 12.00 -12.16 -6.36
N LEU A 38 11.85 -12.78 -5.19
CA LEU A 38 12.54 -12.38 -3.97
C LEU A 38 14.02 -12.77 -4.11
N ILE A 39 14.91 -11.77 -4.12
CA ILE A 39 16.37 -11.95 -4.31
C ILE A 39 17.17 -11.71 -3.04
N PHE A 40 16.58 -11.06 -2.04
CA PHE A 40 17.21 -10.83 -0.74
C PHE A 40 16.16 -10.82 0.36
N GLU A 41 16.51 -11.41 1.51
CA GLU A 41 15.64 -11.49 2.67
C GLU A 41 16.48 -11.46 3.95
N LYS A 42 16.19 -10.53 4.86
CA LYS A 42 16.83 -10.41 6.16
C LYS A 42 15.82 -9.98 7.21
N TYR A 43 15.89 -10.58 8.40
CA TYR A 43 15.06 -10.26 9.56
C TYR A 43 15.92 -9.86 10.74
N TYR A 44 15.37 -8.99 11.58
CA TYR A 44 16.01 -8.49 12.80
C TYR A 44 15.22 -8.94 14.02
N ALA A 45 15.89 -9.51 15.01
CA ALA A 45 15.23 -9.93 16.24
C ALA A 45 14.46 -8.76 16.89
N PRO A 46 13.22 -9.01 17.40
CA PRO A 46 12.55 -10.29 17.58
C PRO A 46 11.72 -10.77 16.37
N TYR A 47 11.89 -10.19 15.20
CA TYR A 47 11.10 -10.48 14.00
C TYR A 47 11.73 -11.63 13.19
N CYS A 48 10.87 -12.39 12.53
CA CYS A 48 11.26 -13.48 11.64
C CYS A 48 10.20 -13.63 10.52
N ARG A 49 10.47 -14.50 9.54
CA ARG A 49 9.63 -14.70 8.35
C ARG A 49 8.17 -14.96 8.67
N ASN A 50 7.88 -15.74 9.69
CA ASN A 50 6.53 -16.20 10.03
C ASN A 50 5.85 -15.34 11.10
N LYS A 51 6.46 -14.23 11.52
CA LYS A 51 5.89 -13.35 12.52
C LYS A 51 5.08 -12.24 11.87
N LEU A 52 3.82 -12.11 12.29
CA LEU A 52 2.96 -11.03 11.84
C LEU A 52 3.50 -9.67 12.27
N GLN A 53 3.41 -8.71 11.38
CA GLN A 53 3.80 -7.32 11.60
C GLN A 53 2.63 -6.41 11.27
N ARG A 54 2.50 -5.32 12.03
CA ARG A 54 1.52 -4.28 11.71
C ARG A 54 1.99 -3.52 10.47
N MET A 55 1.14 -3.46 9.46
CA MET A 55 1.45 -2.81 8.20
C MET A 55 1.03 -1.33 8.18
N PHE A 56 0.24 -0.87 9.18
CA PHE A 56 -0.26 0.49 9.25
C PHE A 56 -0.83 0.95 7.90
N SER A 57 -0.49 2.14 7.43
CA SER A 57 -1.00 2.71 6.17
C SER A 57 -0.57 1.95 4.91
N VAL A 58 0.43 1.08 4.96
CA VAL A 58 0.76 0.19 3.84
C VAL A 58 -0.43 -0.72 3.49
N THR A 59 -1.31 -1.01 4.45
CA THR A 59 -2.58 -1.72 4.23
C THR A 59 -3.44 -1.07 3.14
N LYS A 60 -3.40 0.26 3.00
CA LYS A 60 -4.15 1.00 1.96
C LYS A 60 -3.69 0.64 0.55
N SER A 61 -2.41 0.35 0.36
CA SER A 61 -1.88 -0.11 -0.93
C SER A 61 -2.48 -1.47 -1.32
N PHE A 62 -2.68 -2.36 -0.34
CA PHE A 62 -3.36 -3.65 -0.58
C PHE A 62 -4.84 -3.45 -0.88
N THR A 63 -5.51 -2.51 -0.18
CA THR A 63 -6.90 -2.16 -0.49
C THR A 63 -7.04 -1.61 -1.90
N SER A 64 -6.16 -0.69 -2.31
CA SER A 64 -6.14 -0.15 -3.66
C SER A 64 -5.93 -1.23 -4.71
N LEU A 65 -5.03 -2.19 -4.45
CA LEU A 65 -4.82 -3.33 -5.35
C LEU A 65 -6.07 -4.21 -5.46
N ALA A 66 -6.75 -4.47 -4.34
CA ALA A 66 -7.99 -5.26 -4.34
C ALA A 66 -9.11 -4.55 -5.13
N ILE A 67 -9.25 -3.24 -5.00
CA ILE A 67 -10.18 -2.43 -5.79
C ILE A 67 -9.84 -2.53 -7.29
N GLY A 68 -8.56 -2.43 -7.67
CA GLY A 68 -8.13 -2.59 -9.05
C GLY A 68 -8.46 -3.98 -9.64
N LEU A 69 -8.38 -5.05 -8.84
CA LEU A 69 -8.80 -6.38 -9.27
C LEU A 69 -10.32 -6.46 -9.51
N LEU A 70 -11.13 -5.84 -8.63
CA LEU A 70 -12.58 -5.80 -8.81
C LEU A 70 -12.98 -5.01 -10.06
N GLU A 71 -12.30 -3.91 -10.35
CA GLU A 71 -12.49 -3.14 -11.57
C GLU A 71 -12.13 -3.96 -12.82
N GLN A 72 -10.98 -4.64 -12.79
CA GLN A 72 -10.55 -5.53 -13.88
C GLN A 72 -11.56 -6.66 -14.14
N GLU A 73 -12.22 -7.16 -13.11
CA GLU A 73 -13.28 -8.16 -13.23
C GLU A 73 -14.64 -7.58 -13.64
N GLY A 74 -14.73 -6.27 -13.85
CA GLY A 74 -15.96 -5.57 -14.22
C GLY A 74 -17.03 -5.56 -13.12
N LYS A 75 -16.65 -5.76 -11.86
CA LYS A 75 -17.57 -5.78 -10.71
C LYS A 75 -17.88 -4.38 -10.17
N ILE A 76 -16.97 -3.44 -10.39
CA ILE A 76 -17.08 -2.04 -10.00
C ILE A 76 -16.44 -1.18 -11.09
N SER A 77 -16.78 0.10 -11.10
CA SER A 77 -16.05 1.14 -11.83
C SER A 77 -15.49 2.15 -10.85
N LEU A 78 -14.28 2.66 -11.08
CA LEU A 78 -13.71 3.73 -10.26
C LEU A 78 -14.54 4.99 -10.25
N GLN A 79 -15.42 5.17 -11.26
CA GLN A 79 -16.34 6.31 -11.38
C GLN A 79 -17.68 6.09 -10.68
N ASP A 80 -17.94 4.89 -10.15
CA ASP A 80 -19.17 4.62 -9.42
C ASP A 80 -19.24 5.45 -8.13
N PRO A 81 -20.41 6.04 -7.79
CA PRO A 81 -20.62 6.67 -6.51
C PRO A 81 -20.49 5.66 -5.37
N ILE A 82 -19.71 5.98 -4.34
CA ILE A 82 -19.56 5.08 -3.17
C ILE A 82 -20.88 4.82 -2.45
N CYS A 83 -21.82 5.76 -2.53
CA CYS A 83 -23.15 5.62 -1.91
C CYS A 83 -23.95 4.45 -2.47
N ASP A 84 -23.71 4.05 -3.71
CA ASP A 84 -24.43 2.94 -4.36
C ASP A 84 -24.09 1.58 -3.74
N TYR A 85 -22.94 1.48 -3.08
CA TYR A 85 -22.47 0.24 -2.45
C TYR A 85 -22.85 0.12 -0.97
N PHE A 86 -23.27 1.22 -0.34
CA PHE A 86 -23.54 1.25 1.11
C PHE A 86 -24.85 1.96 1.47
N PRO A 87 -25.96 1.67 0.78
CA PRO A 87 -27.22 2.40 0.99
C PRO A 87 -27.75 2.28 2.42
N GLU A 88 -27.49 1.15 3.10
CA GLU A 88 -27.95 0.89 4.46
C GLU A 88 -27.23 1.75 5.53
N TYR A 89 -26.07 2.30 5.21
CA TYR A 89 -25.30 3.17 6.12
C TYR A 89 -25.57 4.66 5.91
N LEU A 90 -26.35 5.02 4.88
CA LEU A 90 -26.60 6.40 4.54
C LEU A 90 -27.73 6.99 5.39
N PRO A 91 -27.55 8.21 5.92
CA PRO A 91 -28.66 8.94 6.54
C PRO A 91 -29.73 9.30 5.48
N GLY A 92 -30.97 9.46 5.90
CA GLY A 92 -32.07 9.75 4.97
C GLY A 92 -31.87 11.00 4.08
N ARG A 93 -30.93 11.90 4.43
CA ARG A 93 -30.49 13.03 3.62
C ARG A 93 -28.97 13.04 3.57
N VAL A 94 -28.43 12.70 2.42
CA VAL A 94 -26.99 12.68 2.13
C VAL A 94 -26.53 14.06 1.65
N HIS A 95 -25.38 14.52 2.14
CA HIS A 95 -24.77 15.76 1.64
C HIS A 95 -24.41 15.59 0.13
N PRO A 96 -24.67 16.61 -0.75
CA PRO A 96 -24.43 16.49 -2.19
C PRO A 96 -23.01 15.99 -2.52
N TRP A 97 -21.97 16.50 -1.87
CA TRP A 97 -20.60 16.07 -2.10
C TRP A 97 -20.35 14.59 -1.78
N LEU A 98 -21.02 14.05 -0.77
CA LEU A 98 -20.94 12.63 -0.48
C LEU A 98 -21.68 11.78 -1.52
N ALA A 99 -22.84 12.28 -2.01
CA ALA A 99 -23.60 11.61 -3.04
C ALA A 99 -22.84 11.51 -4.38
N GLU A 100 -22.00 12.51 -4.68
CA GLU A 100 -21.19 12.57 -5.89
C GLU A 100 -19.79 11.93 -5.74
N MET A 101 -19.41 11.53 -4.52
CA MET A 101 -18.09 10.97 -4.24
C MET A 101 -17.93 9.61 -4.91
N THR A 102 -16.98 9.49 -5.83
CA THR A 102 -16.65 8.23 -6.52
C THR A 102 -15.64 7.39 -5.72
N ILE A 103 -15.52 6.11 -6.10
CA ILE A 103 -14.47 5.22 -5.58
C ILE A 103 -13.09 5.82 -5.84
N GLU A 104 -12.83 6.42 -7.02
CA GLU A 104 -11.58 7.10 -7.34
C GLU A 104 -11.30 8.27 -6.40
N ASN A 105 -12.30 9.12 -6.15
CA ASN A 105 -12.17 10.22 -5.20
C ASN A 105 -11.81 9.72 -3.80
N MET A 106 -12.47 8.63 -3.36
CA MET A 106 -12.22 8.03 -2.06
C MET A 106 -10.79 7.48 -1.94
N LEU A 107 -10.29 6.78 -2.95
CA LEU A 107 -8.91 6.29 -2.97
C LEU A 107 -7.89 7.43 -2.86
N ASN A 108 -8.09 8.51 -3.61
CA ASN A 108 -7.21 9.67 -3.59
C ASN A 108 -7.32 10.47 -2.29
N CYS A 109 -8.53 10.69 -1.77
CA CYS A 109 -8.77 11.49 -0.55
C CYS A 109 -8.42 10.74 0.73
N LEU A 110 -8.65 9.43 0.81
CA LEU A 110 -8.30 8.65 2.00
C LEU A 110 -6.80 8.59 2.25
N LEU A 111 -6.00 8.58 1.20
CA LEU A 111 -4.55 8.64 1.33
C LEU A 111 -4.10 9.98 1.92
N TYR A 112 -4.81 11.07 1.61
CA TYR A 112 -4.47 12.42 2.09
C TYR A 112 -5.02 12.70 3.50
N THR A 113 -6.27 12.33 3.79
CA THR A 113 -6.94 12.65 5.07
C THR A 113 -6.48 11.78 6.23
N SER A 114 -5.97 10.57 5.98
CA SER A 114 -5.51 9.71 7.07
C SER A 114 -4.12 10.10 7.57
N ASP A 115 -3.29 10.73 6.75
CA ASP A 115 -2.03 11.33 7.22
C ASP A 115 -2.31 12.50 8.17
N ALA A 116 -3.38 13.26 7.92
CA ALA A 116 -3.81 14.34 8.80
C ALA A 116 -4.45 13.85 10.12
N ALA A 117 -4.91 12.60 10.20
CA ALA A 117 -5.49 12.01 11.41
C ALA A 117 -4.45 11.31 12.30
N ASP A 118 -3.34 10.85 11.74
CA ASP A 118 -2.23 10.25 12.47
C ASP A 118 -1.31 11.30 13.15
N ASP A 119 -1.43 12.58 12.78
CA ASP A 119 -0.65 13.69 13.33
C ASP A 119 -1.30 14.36 14.59
N ARG A 120 -2.26 13.67 15.26
CA ARG A 120 -2.90 14.20 16.49
C ARG A 120 -2.75 13.25 17.67
#